data_2a6b90b5868a0262a3e41d661862f8ce
#
_entry.id   2a6b90b5868a0262a3e41d661862f8ce
#
_cell.length_a   1.000
_cell.length_b   1.000
_cell.length_c   1.000
_cell.angle_alpha   90.00
_cell.angle_beta   90.00
_cell.angle_gamma   90.00
#
_symmetry.space_group_name_H-M   'P 1'
#
loop_
_entity.id
_entity.type
_entity.pdbx_description
1 polymer ?
#
loop_
_entity_poly.entity_id
_entity_poly.type
_entity_poly.pdbx_seq_one_letter_code
_entity_poly.pdbx_strand_id
1 'polypeptide(L)'
;ERLQAALPERYTLVQELDRGGMSRVYLARESLPERDVAIKVLDEELSARLGRERFVREVELTSRLQHPHIVPIYAAGDAGGTLFYVMPYIAGQSLRDRLDTEGLLPIEESLQITRQVAGALEHAHDKGIVHRDIKPSNILFQSGHAVVADFGIARALRAAESGGEFTQ
;
A
#
# COMPACT_ATOMS: atom_id res chain seq x y z
N GLU A 1 -15.50 13.02 -8.57
CA GLU A 1 -16.34 13.90 -7.74
C GLU A 1 -16.92 13.14 -6.53
N ARG A 2 -17.56 11.96 -6.69
CA ARG A 2 -18.14 11.20 -5.55
C ARG A 2 -17.13 10.83 -4.48
N LEU A 3 -15.95 10.33 -4.87
CA LEU A 3 -14.91 9.96 -3.91
C LEU A 3 -14.40 11.16 -3.10
N GLN A 4 -14.14 12.30 -3.75
CA GLN A 4 -13.71 13.52 -3.06
C GLN A 4 -14.73 13.97 -2.01
N ALA A 5 -16.03 13.91 -2.33
CA ALA A 5 -17.10 14.31 -1.41
C ALA A 5 -17.24 13.36 -0.20
N ALA A 6 -16.82 12.11 -0.34
CA ALA A 6 -16.91 11.10 0.71
C ALA A 6 -15.64 11.01 1.58
N LEU A 7 -14.49 11.52 1.10
CA LEU A 7 -13.25 11.58 1.87
C LEU A 7 -13.33 12.66 2.96
N PRO A 8 -12.60 12.48 4.10
CA PRO A 8 -12.45 13.54 5.09
C PRO A 8 -11.94 14.85 4.46
N GLU A 9 -12.49 15.99 4.88
CA GLU A 9 -12.18 17.32 4.33
C GLU A 9 -10.69 17.70 4.33
N ARG A 10 -9.90 17.05 5.21
CA ARG A 10 -8.45 17.25 5.26
C ARG A 10 -7.70 16.73 4.04
N TYR A 11 -8.33 15.92 3.17
CA TYR A 11 -7.72 15.36 1.97
C TYR A 11 -8.33 15.97 0.72
N THR A 12 -7.48 16.56 -0.13
CA THR A 12 -7.87 17.04 -1.45
C THR A 12 -7.18 16.16 -2.51
N LEU A 13 -7.97 15.45 -3.31
CA LEU A 13 -7.46 14.64 -4.41
C LEU A 13 -6.85 15.54 -5.49
N VAL A 14 -5.65 15.17 -5.95
CA VAL A 14 -4.91 15.92 -6.99
C VAL A 14 -4.99 15.18 -8.32
N GLN A 15 -4.59 13.90 -8.35
CA GLN A 15 -4.60 13.09 -9.57
C GLN A 15 -4.62 11.58 -9.24
N GLU A 16 -5.08 10.78 -10.18
CA GLU A 16 -4.94 9.33 -10.11
C GLU A 16 -3.51 8.93 -10.50
N LEU A 17 -2.84 8.16 -9.66
CA LEU A 17 -1.46 7.69 -9.85
C LEU A 17 -1.41 6.31 -10.49
N ASP A 18 -2.31 5.41 -10.05
CA ASP A 18 -2.36 4.02 -10.51
C ASP A 18 -3.78 3.47 -10.44
N ARG A 19 -4.07 2.54 -11.35
CA ARG A 19 -5.35 1.83 -11.42
C ARG A 19 -5.11 0.34 -11.59
N GLY A 20 -5.27 -0.40 -10.50
CA GLY A 20 -5.31 -1.86 -10.52
C GLY A 20 -6.73 -2.40 -10.74
N GLY A 21 -6.83 -3.72 -10.85
CA GLY A 21 -8.13 -4.40 -11.01
C GLY A 21 -9.09 -4.24 -9.83
N MET A 22 -8.57 -3.97 -8.62
CA MET A 22 -9.35 -3.96 -7.37
C MET A 22 -9.13 -2.72 -6.52
N SER A 23 -8.31 -1.78 -6.99
CA SER A 23 -8.00 -0.56 -6.25
C SER A 23 -7.48 0.53 -7.17
N ARG A 24 -7.60 1.76 -6.71
CA ARG A 24 -7.01 2.95 -7.35
C ARG A 24 -6.16 3.68 -6.35
N VAL A 25 -5.06 4.25 -6.80
CA VAL A 25 -4.17 5.06 -5.98
C VAL A 25 -4.23 6.50 -6.46
N TYR A 26 -4.45 7.41 -5.53
CA TYR A 26 -4.53 8.84 -5.80
C TYR A 26 -3.44 9.60 -5.06
N LEU A 27 -2.81 10.55 -5.74
CA LEU A 27 -2.11 11.63 -5.07
C LEU A 27 -3.14 12.56 -4.43
N ALA A 28 -2.95 12.88 -3.16
CA ALA A 28 -3.78 13.85 -2.46
C ALA A 28 -2.91 14.79 -1.61
N ARG A 29 -3.43 15.99 -1.36
CA ARG A 29 -2.88 16.94 -0.40
C ARG A 29 -3.59 16.79 0.93
N GLU A 30 -2.85 16.48 1.99
CA GLU A 30 -3.35 16.56 3.37
C GLU A 30 -3.13 17.98 3.89
N SER A 31 -4.16 18.58 4.49
CA SER A 31 -4.12 19.98 4.94
C SER A 31 -3.44 20.17 6.30
N LEU A 32 -3.47 19.14 7.17
CA LEU A 32 -2.87 19.20 8.51
C LEU A 32 -2.37 17.81 8.95
N PRO A 33 -1.00 17.61 9.01
CA PRO A 33 0.03 18.54 8.52
C PRO A 33 -0.04 18.69 7.01
N GLU A 34 0.39 19.84 6.49
CA GLU A 34 0.40 20.07 5.04
C GLU A 34 1.47 19.19 4.39
N ARG A 35 1.03 18.20 3.59
CA ARG A 35 1.91 17.26 2.89
C ARG A 35 1.21 16.54 1.76
N ASP A 36 1.99 15.99 0.85
CA ASP A 36 1.51 15.06 -0.16
C ASP A 36 1.39 13.65 0.42
N VAL A 37 0.28 12.99 0.12
CA VAL A 37 -0.01 11.62 0.54
C VAL A 37 -0.52 10.80 -0.65
N ALA A 38 -0.36 9.50 -0.59
CA ALA A 38 -1.03 8.58 -1.48
C ALA A 38 -2.25 7.97 -0.76
N ILE A 39 -3.40 8.02 -1.42
CA ILE A 39 -4.64 7.40 -0.92
C ILE A 39 -4.96 6.22 -1.82
N LYS A 40 -4.89 5.02 -1.27
CA LYS A 40 -5.32 3.81 -1.96
C LYS A 40 -6.75 3.50 -1.58
N VAL A 41 -7.59 3.42 -2.61
CA VAL A 41 -9.04 3.24 -2.51
C VAL A 41 -9.36 1.88 -3.09
N LEU A 42 -10.01 1.02 -2.31
CA LEU A 42 -10.48 -0.28 -2.76
C LEU A 42 -11.76 -0.08 -3.59
N ASP A 43 -12.02 -0.95 -4.56
CA ASP A 43 -13.30 -0.90 -5.28
C ASP A 43 -14.48 -1.25 -4.35
N GLU A 44 -15.68 -0.91 -4.77
CA GLU A 44 -16.90 -1.08 -3.96
C GLU A 44 -17.19 -2.56 -3.69
N GLU A 45 -17.00 -3.45 -4.69
CA GLU A 45 -17.26 -4.87 -4.54
C GLU A 45 -16.29 -5.49 -3.52
N LEU A 46 -15.01 -5.17 -3.63
CA LEU A 46 -13.99 -5.64 -2.71
C LEU A 46 -14.20 -5.08 -1.30
N SER A 47 -14.56 -3.80 -1.19
CA SER A 47 -14.90 -3.16 0.09
C SER A 47 -16.06 -3.85 0.78
N ALA A 48 -17.11 -4.18 0.04
CA ALA A 48 -18.28 -4.91 0.56
C ALA A 48 -17.91 -6.34 1.01
N ARG A 49 -17.11 -7.06 0.21
CA ARG A 49 -16.67 -8.44 0.52
C ARG A 49 -15.72 -8.50 1.69
N LEU A 50 -14.81 -7.54 1.82
CA LEU A 50 -13.84 -7.47 2.90
C LEU A 50 -14.48 -7.12 4.23
N GLY A 51 -15.39 -6.15 4.21
CA GLY A 51 -16.04 -5.59 5.37
C GLY A 51 -15.13 -4.67 6.20
N ARG A 52 -15.74 -3.65 6.78
CA ARG A 52 -15.02 -2.60 7.52
C ARG A 52 -14.22 -3.13 8.71
N GLU A 53 -14.80 -4.01 9.52
CA GLU A 53 -14.16 -4.53 10.75
C GLU A 53 -12.87 -5.29 10.43
N ARG A 54 -12.90 -6.14 9.40
CA ARG A 54 -11.74 -6.90 8.97
C ARG A 54 -10.66 -6.00 8.40
N PHE A 55 -11.06 -5.03 7.57
CA PHE A 55 -10.15 -4.04 7.01
C PHE A 55 -9.43 -3.24 8.12
N VAL A 56 -10.17 -2.69 9.08
CA VAL A 56 -9.60 -1.93 10.21
C VAL A 56 -8.60 -2.78 10.99
N ARG A 57 -8.94 -4.03 11.28
CA ARG A 57 -8.04 -4.96 11.99
C ARG A 57 -6.73 -5.21 11.25
N GLU A 58 -6.77 -5.41 9.93
CA GLU A 58 -5.55 -5.62 9.12
C GLU A 58 -4.71 -4.33 9.05
N VAL A 59 -5.36 -3.17 8.95
CA VAL A 59 -4.66 -1.88 8.99
C VAL A 59 -4.00 -1.65 10.35
N GLU A 60 -4.68 -1.92 11.45
CA GLU A 60 -4.11 -1.80 12.81
C GLU A 60 -2.88 -2.69 13.00
N LEU A 61 -2.91 -3.91 12.49
CA LEU A 61 -1.75 -4.81 12.53
C LEU A 61 -0.58 -4.25 11.71
N THR A 62 -0.87 -3.80 10.50
CA THR A 62 0.15 -3.27 9.58
C THR A 62 0.73 -1.93 10.05
N SER A 63 -0.07 -1.08 10.69
CA SER A 63 0.38 0.23 11.19
C SER A 63 1.45 0.13 12.29
N ARG A 64 1.62 -1.06 12.89
CA ARG A 64 2.67 -1.35 13.87
C ARG A 64 4.04 -1.61 13.23
N LEU A 65 4.10 -1.74 11.91
CA LEU A 65 5.36 -1.91 11.18
C LEU A 65 6.08 -0.57 11.08
N GLN A 66 7.19 -0.44 11.79
CA GLN A 66 8.08 0.72 11.73
C GLN A 66 9.47 0.23 11.29
N HIS A 67 9.82 0.48 10.05
CA HIS A 67 11.09 0.06 9.46
C HIS A 67 11.44 1.00 8.30
N PRO A 68 12.73 1.37 8.09
CA PRO A 68 13.12 2.33 7.04
C PRO A 68 12.79 1.86 5.62
N HIS A 69 12.64 0.56 5.41
CA HIS A 69 12.29 -0.03 4.12
C HIS A 69 10.83 -0.53 4.04
N ILE A 70 9.93 -0.03 4.89
CA ILE A 70 8.49 -0.29 4.84
C ILE A 70 7.74 1.03 4.72
N VAL A 71 6.84 1.14 3.74
CA VAL A 71 5.93 2.29 3.62
C VAL A 71 4.88 2.20 4.74
N PRO A 72 4.85 3.15 5.69
CA PRO A 72 3.89 3.11 6.78
C PRO A 72 2.48 3.46 6.33
N ILE A 73 1.47 3.01 7.08
CA ILE A 73 0.09 3.48 6.93
C ILE A 73 -0.12 4.63 7.93
N TYR A 74 -0.58 5.79 7.42
CA TYR A 74 -0.88 6.97 8.22
C TYR A 74 -2.29 6.95 8.79
N ALA A 75 -3.26 6.53 7.99
CA ALA A 75 -4.67 6.48 8.35
C ALA A 75 -5.42 5.50 7.47
N ALA A 76 -6.60 5.09 7.90
CA ALA A 76 -7.54 4.36 7.08
C ALA A 76 -8.97 4.79 7.41
N GLY A 77 -9.91 4.50 6.51
CA GLY A 77 -11.30 4.89 6.70
C GLY A 77 -12.24 4.25 5.69
N ASP A 78 -13.46 4.70 5.78
CA ASP A 78 -14.58 4.34 4.93
C ASP A 78 -15.18 5.63 4.35
N ALA A 79 -15.22 5.71 3.05
CA ALA A 79 -15.76 6.83 2.28
C ALA A 79 -17.06 6.39 1.59
N GLY A 80 -18.16 6.35 2.35
CA GLY A 80 -19.48 5.99 1.83
C GLY A 80 -19.58 4.53 1.36
N GLY A 81 -18.99 3.59 2.09
CA GLY A 81 -18.95 2.16 1.77
C GLY A 81 -17.71 1.73 0.97
N THR A 82 -16.86 2.69 0.62
CA THR A 82 -15.60 2.44 -0.09
C THR A 82 -14.43 2.56 0.88
N LEU A 83 -13.72 1.46 1.12
CA LEU A 83 -12.60 1.42 2.06
C LEU A 83 -11.36 2.06 1.44
N PHE A 84 -10.61 2.83 2.24
CA PHE A 84 -9.37 3.47 1.80
C PHE A 84 -8.33 3.50 2.92
N TYR A 85 -7.06 3.63 2.54
CA TYR A 85 -5.98 3.96 3.46
C TYR A 85 -5.03 4.98 2.86
N VAL A 86 -4.35 5.69 3.76
CA VAL A 86 -3.47 6.81 3.46
C VAL A 86 -2.05 6.42 3.86
N MET A 87 -1.11 6.71 2.97
CA MET A 87 0.32 6.44 3.16
C MET A 87 1.15 7.61 2.63
N PRO A 88 2.45 7.70 2.94
CA PRO A 88 3.33 8.68 2.30
C PRO A 88 3.25 8.59 0.77
N TYR A 89 3.23 9.75 0.10
CA TYR A 89 3.49 9.78 -1.33
C TYR A 89 4.98 9.57 -1.58
N ILE A 90 5.31 8.51 -2.29
CA ILE A 90 6.67 8.22 -2.74
C ILE A 90 6.79 8.69 -4.18
N ALA A 91 7.49 9.80 -4.39
CA ALA A 91 7.64 10.41 -5.72
C ALA A 91 8.57 9.64 -6.68
N GLY A 92 9.27 8.62 -6.19
CA GLY A 92 10.16 7.78 -6.98
C GLY A 92 9.42 6.72 -7.80
N GLN A 93 10.14 6.14 -8.74
CA GLN A 93 9.64 5.03 -9.57
C GLN A 93 9.51 3.74 -8.75
N SER A 94 8.68 2.81 -9.23
CA SER A 94 8.71 1.43 -8.74
C SER A 94 9.86 0.64 -9.37
N LEU A 95 10.21 -0.48 -8.77
CA LEU A 95 11.17 -1.42 -9.37
C LEU A 95 10.64 -1.96 -10.72
N ARG A 96 9.32 -2.06 -10.89
CA ARG A 96 8.70 -2.44 -12.17
C ARG A 96 9.03 -1.40 -13.25
N ASP A 97 8.79 -0.12 -12.98
CA ASP A 97 9.03 0.97 -13.93
C ASP A 97 10.51 1.02 -14.33
N ARG A 98 11.41 0.80 -13.39
CA ARG A 98 12.85 0.75 -13.64
C ARG A 98 13.23 -0.44 -14.51
N LEU A 99 12.72 -1.64 -14.23
CA LEU A 99 12.98 -2.83 -15.04
C LEU A 99 12.42 -2.69 -16.47
N ASP A 100 11.28 -2.05 -16.62
CA ASP A 100 10.66 -1.81 -17.93
C ASP A 100 11.43 -0.77 -18.74
N THR A 101 12.09 0.20 -18.08
CA THR A 101 12.84 1.29 -18.73
C THR A 101 14.31 0.94 -18.93
N GLU A 102 14.96 0.36 -17.93
CA GLU A 102 16.40 0.11 -17.89
C GLU A 102 16.76 -1.34 -18.28
N GLY A 103 15.80 -2.26 -18.21
CA GLY A 103 16.01 -3.68 -18.43
C GLY A 103 16.70 -4.35 -17.27
N LEU A 104 17.97 -4.72 -17.42
CA LEU A 104 18.74 -5.38 -16.38
C LEU A 104 19.40 -4.34 -15.45
N LEU A 105 19.21 -4.52 -14.14
CA LEU A 105 19.93 -3.71 -13.16
C LEU A 105 21.33 -4.26 -12.89
N PRO A 106 22.29 -3.40 -12.50
CA PRO A 106 23.60 -3.85 -12.04
C PRO A 106 23.50 -4.85 -10.86
N ILE A 107 24.40 -5.81 -10.81
CA ILE A 107 24.40 -6.87 -9.79
C ILE A 107 24.46 -6.27 -8.37
N GLU A 108 25.35 -5.30 -8.15
CA GLU A 108 25.50 -4.65 -6.84
C GLU A 108 24.21 -3.95 -6.40
N GLU A 109 23.53 -3.28 -7.31
CA GLU A 109 22.25 -2.64 -7.03
C GLU A 109 21.15 -3.68 -6.74
N SER A 110 21.09 -4.75 -7.52
CA SER A 110 20.16 -5.85 -7.29
C SER A 110 20.35 -6.50 -5.91
N LEU A 111 21.61 -6.68 -5.48
CA LEU A 111 21.96 -7.18 -4.14
C LEU A 111 21.53 -6.18 -3.06
N GLN A 112 21.73 -4.88 -3.27
CA GLN A 112 21.31 -3.86 -2.33
C GLN A 112 19.78 -3.84 -2.15
N ILE A 113 19.04 -3.82 -3.26
CA ILE A 113 17.57 -3.89 -3.23
C ILE A 113 17.11 -5.15 -2.49
N THR A 114 17.69 -6.30 -2.81
CA THR A 114 17.36 -7.58 -2.17
C THR A 114 17.59 -7.54 -0.66
N ARG A 115 18.70 -6.99 -0.19
CA ARG A 115 18.99 -6.85 1.26
C ARG A 115 17.97 -5.94 1.95
N GLN A 116 17.61 -4.81 1.34
CA GLN A 116 16.64 -3.88 1.88
C GLN A 116 15.24 -4.50 1.99
N VAL A 117 14.80 -5.19 0.94
CA VAL A 117 13.51 -5.90 0.93
C VAL A 117 13.52 -7.06 1.93
N ALA A 118 14.59 -7.85 1.99
CA ALA A 118 14.70 -8.96 2.95
C ALA A 118 14.63 -8.46 4.40
N GLY A 119 15.33 -7.38 4.75
CA GLY A 119 15.26 -6.77 6.09
C GLY A 119 13.87 -6.26 6.44
N ALA A 120 13.15 -5.67 5.47
CA ALA A 120 11.76 -5.27 5.64
C ALA A 120 10.84 -6.47 5.92
N LEU A 121 11.02 -7.56 5.18
CA LEU A 121 10.25 -8.79 5.36
C LEU A 121 10.56 -9.48 6.69
N GLU A 122 11.82 -9.58 7.08
CA GLU A 122 12.25 -10.12 8.37
C GLU A 122 11.57 -9.38 9.52
N HIS A 123 11.63 -8.02 9.52
CA HIS A 123 10.96 -7.20 10.52
C HIS A 123 9.45 -7.43 10.60
N ALA A 124 8.78 -7.62 9.45
CA ALA A 124 7.35 -7.92 9.42
C ALA A 124 7.06 -9.34 9.94
N HIS A 125 7.86 -10.33 9.56
CA HIS A 125 7.73 -11.73 9.99
C HIS A 125 7.91 -11.88 11.49
N ASP A 126 8.85 -11.18 12.11
CA ASP A 126 9.05 -11.14 13.57
C ASP A 126 7.80 -10.65 14.32
N LYS A 127 6.95 -9.86 13.63
CA LYS A 127 5.66 -9.39 14.14
C LYS A 127 4.47 -10.25 13.69
N GLY A 128 4.73 -11.41 13.06
CA GLY A 128 3.70 -12.31 12.55
C GLY A 128 2.96 -11.80 11.32
N ILE A 129 3.51 -10.81 10.63
CA ILE A 129 2.90 -10.20 9.43
C ILE A 129 3.64 -10.69 8.18
N VAL A 130 2.92 -11.33 7.27
CA VAL A 130 3.42 -11.79 5.98
C VAL A 130 2.87 -10.91 4.88
N HIS A 131 3.72 -10.44 3.96
CA HIS A 131 3.32 -9.52 2.89
C HIS A 131 2.36 -10.16 1.87
N ARG A 132 2.68 -11.37 1.39
CA ARG A 132 1.89 -12.21 0.46
C ARG A 132 1.74 -11.72 -1.00
N ASP A 133 2.26 -10.56 -1.34
CA ASP A 133 2.20 -10.00 -2.70
C ASP A 133 3.48 -9.21 -3.03
N ILE A 134 4.67 -9.79 -2.72
CA ILE A 134 5.95 -9.19 -3.12
C ILE A 134 6.11 -9.31 -4.63
N LYS A 135 6.21 -8.14 -5.26
CA LYS A 135 6.42 -8.00 -6.71
C LYS A 135 7.09 -6.65 -7.00
N PRO A 136 7.72 -6.47 -8.18
CA PRO A 136 8.43 -5.24 -8.50
C PRO A 136 7.59 -3.97 -8.40
N SER A 137 6.29 -4.01 -8.70
CA SER A 137 5.41 -2.84 -8.56
C SER A 137 5.13 -2.42 -7.11
N ASN A 138 5.36 -3.31 -6.12
CA ASN A 138 5.21 -3.00 -4.70
C ASN A 138 6.54 -2.63 -4.02
N ILE A 139 7.61 -2.48 -4.79
CA ILE A 139 8.92 -2.01 -4.34
C ILE A 139 9.14 -0.64 -4.96
N LEU A 140 9.09 0.41 -4.14
CA LEU A 140 9.25 1.80 -4.55
C LEU A 140 10.64 2.31 -4.18
N PHE A 141 11.11 3.37 -4.83
CA PHE A 141 12.38 4.00 -4.50
C PHE A 141 12.16 5.35 -3.84
N GLN A 142 12.71 5.52 -2.63
CA GLN A 142 12.71 6.77 -1.89
C GLN A 142 14.15 7.17 -1.57
N SER A 143 14.60 8.30 -2.09
CA SER A 143 15.98 8.79 -1.89
C SER A 143 17.06 7.73 -2.19
N GLY A 144 16.87 6.94 -3.25
CA GLY A 144 17.80 5.89 -3.68
C GLY A 144 17.70 4.56 -2.92
N HIS A 145 16.76 4.44 -1.98
CA HIS A 145 16.54 3.22 -1.20
C HIS A 145 15.22 2.54 -1.57
N ALA A 146 15.23 1.21 -1.64
CA ALA A 146 14.02 0.44 -1.85
C ALA A 146 13.16 0.45 -0.58
N VAL A 147 11.85 0.70 -0.75
CA VAL A 147 10.84 0.62 0.29
C VAL A 147 9.69 -0.25 -0.19
N VAL A 148 9.19 -1.14 0.67
CA VAL A 148 8.11 -2.07 0.35
C VAL A 148 6.78 -1.44 0.73
N ALA A 149 5.87 -1.34 -0.23
CA ALA A 149 4.51 -0.85 -0.06
C ALA A 149 3.51 -2.01 0.04
N ASP A 150 2.29 -1.71 0.48
CA ASP A 150 1.14 -2.63 0.50
C ASP A 150 1.28 -3.85 1.43
N PHE A 151 1.97 -3.71 2.56
CA PHE A 151 2.00 -4.75 3.58
C PHE A 151 0.61 -5.06 4.16
N GLY A 152 0.34 -6.33 4.38
CA GLY A 152 -0.77 -6.85 5.21
C GLY A 152 -2.16 -6.80 4.59
N ILE A 153 -2.49 -5.79 3.78
CA ILE A 153 -3.82 -5.65 3.17
C ILE A 153 -4.06 -6.73 2.11
N ALA A 154 -3.01 -7.22 1.45
CA ALA A 154 -3.08 -8.33 0.50
C ALA A 154 -3.70 -9.61 1.10
N ARG A 155 -3.54 -9.85 2.42
CA ARG A 155 -4.20 -10.99 3.10
C ARG A 155 -5.71 -10.84 3.14
N ALA A 156 -6.18 -9.65 3.50
CA ALA A 156 -7.59 -9.35 3.57
C ALA A 156 -8.24 -9.41 2.18
N LEU A 157 -7.53 -8.88 1.16
CA LEU A 157 -7.96 -8.90 -0.23
C LEU A 157 -8.10 -10.33 -0.77
N ARG A 158 -7.06 -11.16 -0.66
CA ARG A 158 -7.11 -12.57 -1.13
C ARG A 158 -8.15 -13.42 -0.41
N ALA A 159 -8.36 -13.21 0.88
CA ALA A 159 -9.38 -13.93 1.60
C ALA A 159 -10.81 -13.49 1.19
N ALA A 160 -10.99 -12.24 0.77
CA ALA A 160 -12.22 -11.78 0.17
C ALA A 160 -12.44 -12.35 -1.24
N GLU A 161 -11.36 -12.55 -2.02
CA GLU A 161 -11.40 -13.20 -3.34
C GLU A 161 -11.74 -14.69 -3.26
N SER A 162 -11.20 -15.41 -2.27
CA SER A 162 -11.33 -16.86 -2.14
C SER A 162 -12.68 -17.34 -1.57
N GLY A 163 -13.64 -16.44 -1.33
CA GLY A 163 -14.99 -16.85 -0.88
C GLY A 163 -15.07 -17.43 0.53
N GLY A 164 -14.12 -17.13 1.42
CA GLY A 164 -14.31 -17.32 2.87
C GLY A 164 -14.24 -18.75 3.40
N GLU A 165 -13.49 -19.67 2.81
CA GLU A 165 -13.12 -20.95 3.46
C GLU A 165 -11.73 -20.86 4.10
N PHE A 166 -11.68 -20.39 5.34
CA PHE A 166 -10.64 -20.78 6.28
C PHE A 166 -11.32 -21.35 7.52
N THR A 167 -11.44 -22.68 7.51
CA THR A 167 -11.61 -23.51 8.71
C THR A 167 -10.47 -23.18 9.70
N GLN A 168 -10.82 -23.17 10.95
CA GLN A 168 -10.07 -22.90 12.19
C GLN A 168 -8.63 -23.42 12.18
#